data_28288b902044ccfa70f9b0d0283e25af
#
_entry.id   28288b902044ccfa70f9b0d0283e25af
#
_cell.length_a   1.000
_cell.length_b   1.000
_cell.length_c   1.000
_cell.angle_alpha   90.00
_cell.angle_beta   90.00
_cell.angle_gamma   90.00
#
_symmetry.space_group_name_H-M   'P 1'
#
loop_
_entity.id
_entity.type
_entity.pdbx_description
1 polymer ?
#
loop_
_entity_poly.entity_id
_entity_poly.type
_entity_poly.pdbx_seq_one_letter_code
_entity_poly.pdbx_strand_id
1 'polypeptide(L)'
;MPLEPYLDAAPQLGSHVFVHASAQVIGDVQLGDDSSVWCNAVLRGDVNRITVGRCSNVQDLTMGHVSHRNAAKPEGSPLVIGDYVTVGHSVILHGCRI
;
A
#
# COMPACT_ATOMS: atom_id res chain seq x y z
N MET A 1 -14.57 7.21 2.38
CA MET A 1 -14.29 5.81 2.04
C MET A 1 -12.81 5.56 2.19
N PRO A 2 -12.37 4.54 2.93
CA PRO A 2 -10.94 4.24 3.02
C PRO A 2 -10.33 3.72 1.74
N LEU A 3 -11.14 3.17 0.83
CA LEU A 3 -10.66 2.66 -0.45
C LEU A 3 -11.08 3.60 -1.56
N GLU A 4 -10.13 4.14 -2.31
CA GLU A 4 -10.42 5.07 -3.40
C GLU A 4 -9.73 4.67 -4.69
N PRO A 5 -10.43 4.72 -5.83
CA PRO A 5 -9.78 4.56 -7.13
C PRO A 5 -8.94 5.79 -7.48
N TYR A 6 -7.92 5.57 -8.28
CA TYR A 6 -7.17 6.65 -8.91
C TYR A 6 -7.04 6.32 -10.39
N LEU A 7 -7.59 7.19 -11.25
CA LEU A 7 -7.69 6.93 -12.69
C LEU A 7 -8.38 5.57 -12.93
N ASP A 8 -7.72 4.63 -13.62
CA ASP A 8 -8.29 3.34 -13.95
C ASP A 8 -8.01 2.24 -12.91
N ALA A 9 -7.28 2.56 -11.87
CA ALA A 9 -6.88 1.58 -10.86
C ALA A 9 -7.63 1.78 -9.55
N ALA A 10 -8.03 0.68 -8.94
CA ALA A 10 -8.68 0.68 -7.64
C ALA A 10 -8.02 -0.35 -6.73
N PRO A 11 -8.05 -0.13 -5.41
CA PRO A 11 -7.50 -1.10 -4.47
C PRO A 11 -8.17 -2.48 -4.62
N GLN A 12 -7.34 -3.52 -4.57
CA GLN A 12 -7.80 -4.91 -4.64
C GLN A 12 -7.43 -5.61 -3.34
N LEU A 13 -8.41 -6.20 -2.70
CA LEU A 13 -8.26 -6.86 -1.42
C LEU A 13 -8.44 -8.35 -1.55
N GLY A 14 -7.54 -9.10 -0.93
CA GLY A 14 -7.71 -10.54 -0.75
C GLY A 14 -8.77 -10.86 0.29
N SER A 15 -8.70 -12.06 0.86
CA SER A 15 -9.67 -12.52 1.87
C SER A 15 -9.28 -12.02 3.25
N HIS A 16 -10.28 -11.67 4.07
CA HIS A 16 -10.09 -11.29 5.47
C HIS A 16 -9.13 -10.11 5.67
N VAL A 17 -9.19 -9.13 4.76
CA VAL A 17 -8.38 -7.92 4.88
C VAL A 17 -9.13 -6.91 5.74
N PHE A 18 -8.41 -6.32 6.69
CA PHE A 18 -8.97 -5.24 7.50
C PHE A 18 -8.36 -3.91 7.08
N VAL A 19 -9.19 -2.93 6.76
CA VAL A 19 -8.77 -1.55 6.52
C VAL A 19 -9.58 -0.65 7.45
N HIS A 20 -8.89 -0.01 8.38
CA HIS A 20 -9.57 0.88 9.33
C HIS A 20 -10.22 2.04 8.60
N ALA A 21 -11.38 2.49 9.10
CA ALA A 21 -12.15 3.56 8.45
C ALA A 21 -11.37 4.86 8.26
N SER A 22 -10.38 5.14 9.11
CA SER A 22 -9.54 6.34 9.00
C SER A 22 -8.34 6.17 8.10
N ALA A 23 -8.04 4.96 7.62
CA ALA A 23 -6.97 4.74 6.67
C ALA A 23 -7.38 5.22 5.28
N GLN A 24 -6.40 5.52 4.44
CA GLN A 24 -6.63 5.88 3.04
C GLN A 24 -5.81 4.95 2.15
N VAL A 25 -6.47 4.14 1.35
CA VAL A 25 -5.84 3.22 0.39
C VAL A 25 -6.29 3.65 -0.99
N ILE A 26 -5.38 4.16 -1.79
CA ILE A 26 -5.71 4.89 -3.02
C ILE A 26 -5.01 4.25 -4.21
N GLY A 27 -5.76 3.98 -5.26
CA GLY A 27 -5.25 3.60 -6.57
C GLY A 27 -4.79 2.16 -6.68
N ASP A 28 -3.66 1.95 -7.32
CA ASP A 28 -3.14 0.61 -7.63
C ASP A 28 -2.45 0.00 -6.41
N VAL A 29 -3.26 -0.50 -5.49
CA VAL A 29 -2.81 -1.14 -4.25
C VAL A 29 -3.42 -2.53 -4.18
N GLN A 30 -2.58 -3.53 -3.91
CA GLN A 30 -3.03 -4.90 -3.69
C GLN A 30 -2.73 -5.30 -2.26
N LEU A 31 -3.76 -5.66 -1.51
CA LEU A 31 -3.64 -6.11 -0.12
C LEU A 31 -3.87 -7.62 -0.09
N GLY A 32 -2.86 -8.37 0.29
CA GLY A 32 -2.91 -9.83 0.35
C GLY A 32 -3.82 -10.33 1.47
N ASP A 33 -4.10 -11.63 1.44
CA ASP A 33 -4.99 -12.28 2.42
C ASP A 33 -4.51 -12.03 3.85
N ASP A 34 -5.44 -11.78 4.74
CA ASP A 34 -5.17 -11.61 6.17
C ASP A 34 -4.25 -10.43 6.49
N SER A 35 -4.10 -9.48 5.57
CA SER A 35 -3.37 -8.25 5.84
C SER A 35 -4.25 -7.22 6.51
N SER A 36 -3.64 -6.20 7.09
CA SER A 36 -4.39 -5.15 7.78
C SER A 36 -3.70 -3.78 7.64
N VAL A 37 -4.54 -2.76 7.53
CA VAL A 37 -4.09 -1.35 7.45
C VAL A 37 -4.84 -0.57 8.53
N TRP A 38 -4.09 0.12 9.36
CA TRP A 38 -4.60 0.67 10.61
C TRP A 38 -4.82 2.17 10.57
N CYS A 39 -5.08 2.75 11.74
CA CYS A 39 -5.61 4.11 11.87
C CYS A 39 -4.72 5.16 11.21
N ASN A 40 -5.29 5.99 10.38
CA ASN A 40 -4.62 7.12 9.71
C ASN A 40 -3.39 6.74 8.87
N ALA A 41 -3.26 5.47 8.51
CA ALA A 41 -2.26 5.05 7.55
C ALA A 41 -2.70 5.44 6.14
N VAL A 42 -1.73 5.74 5.27
CA VAL A 42 -2.00 6.11 3.89
C VAL A 42 -1.13 5.26 2.97
N LEU A 43 -1.76 4.57 2.03
CA LEU A 43 -1.09 3.85 0.95
C LEU A 43 -1.57 4.47 -0.37
N ARG A 44 -0.70 5.21 -1.00
CA ARG A 44 -1.04 5.94 -2.22
C ARG A 44 -0.31 5.34 -3.42
N GLY A 45 -1.02 4.47 -4.18
CA GLY A 45 -0.54 3.83 -5.40
C GLY A 45 -1.05 4.57 -6.64
N ASP A 46 -0.61 5.80 -6.83
CA ASP A 46 -1.07 6.66 -7.90
C ASP A 46 -0.23 6.53 -9.18
N VAL A 47 1.06 6.69 -9.07
CA VAL A 47 1.96 6.67 -10.23
C VAL A 47 2.73 5.35 -10.36
N ASN A 48 2.49 4.41 -9.47
CA ASN A 48 3.03 3.05 -9.52
C ASN A 48 2.26 2.19 -8.52
N ARG A 49 2.63 0.92 -8.39
CA ARG A 49 1.90 -0.06 -7.60
C ARG A 49 2.45 -0.21 -6.19
N ILE A 50 1.54 -0.43 -5.25
CA ILE A 50 1.85 -0.90 -3.90
C ILE A 50 1.30 -2.32 -3.75
N THR A 51 2.14 -3.23 -3.27
CA THR A 51 1.73 -4.60 -2.97
C THR A 51 2.03 -4.89 -1.51
N VAL A 52 1.04 -5.35 -0.78
CA VAL A 52 1.18 -5.81 0.60
C VAL A 52 0.93 -7.32 0.62
N GLY A 53 1.90 -8.06 1.10
CA GLY A 53 1.81 -9.51 1.16
C GLY A 53 0.81 -10.00 2.20
N ARG A 54 0.56 -11.31 2.19
CA ARG A 54 -0.38 -11.91 3.12
C ARG A 54 0.13 -11.84 4.56
N CYS A 55 -0.79 -11.76 5.51
CA CYS A 55 -0.49 -11.71 6.95
C CYS A 55 0.46 -10.57 7.35
N SER A 56 0.53 -9.53 6.54
CA SER A 56 1.32 -8.34 6.85
C SER A 56 0.43 -7.24 7.40
N ASN A 57 0.99 -6.33 8.18
CA ASN A 57 0.23 -5.21 8.71
C ASN A 57 0.96 -3.90 8.51
N VAL A 58 0.18 -2.86 8.26
CA VAL A 58 0.64 -1.48 8.13
C VAL A 58 -0.03 -0.71 9.26
N GLN A 59 0.77 -0.32 10.23
CA GLN A 59 0.21 0.25 11.46
C GLN A 59 0.00 1.75 11.37
N ASP A 60 -0.49 2.31 12.45
CA ASP A 60 -1.02 3.66 12.55
C ASP A 60 -0.05 4.72 12.04
N LEU A 61 -0.55 5.69 11.28
CA LEU A 61 0.19 6.86 10.80
C LEU A 61 1.31 6.56 9.78
N THR A 62 1.39 5.35 9.28
CA THR A 62 2.39 4.99 8.28
C THR A 62 2.01 5.57 6.92
N MET A 63 3.00 6.03 6.16
CA MET A 63 2.82 6.53 4.81
C MET A 63 3.59 5.68 3.81
N GLY A 64 2.89 5.06 2.87
CA GLY A 64 3.48 4.32 1.76
C GLY A 64 3.23 5.04 0.43
N HIS A 65 4.29 5.26 -0.33
CA HIS A 65 4.21 5.88 -1.64
C HIS A 65 5.20 5.25 -2.61
N VAL A 66 5.17 5.70 -3.85
CA VAL A 66 5.89 5.09 -4.97
C VAL A 66 6.48 6.17 -5.86
N SER A 67 7.43 5.79 -6.74
CA SER A 67 7.95 6.69 -7.75
C SER A 67 7.47 6.27 -9.13
N HIS A 68 7.17 7.25 -9.97
CA HIS A 68 6.63 7.00 -11.29
C HIS A 68 7.69 6.41 -12.23
N ARG A 69 7.20 5.82 -13.31
CA ARG A 69 8.03 5.28 -14.38
C ARG A 69 8.61 6.42 -15.23
N ASN A 70 9.84 6.26 -15.70
CA ASN A 70 10.50 7.23 -16.57
C ASN A 70 11.53 6.55 -17.47
N ALA A 71 12.18 7.31 -18.37
CA ALA A 71 13.13 6.76 -19.32
C ALA A 71 14.35 6.11 -18.66
N ALA A 72 14.84 6.70 -17.58
CA ALA A 72 15.98 6.17 -16.84
C ALA A 72 15.62 4.93 -16.01
N LYS A 73 14.37 4.83 -15.57
CA LYS A 73 13.88 3.71 -14.79
C LYS A 73 12.48 3.34 -15.28
N PRO A 74 12.37 2.50 -16.32
CA PRO A 74 11.10 2.20 -16.99
C PRO A 74 10.01 1.65 -16.07
N GLU A 75 10.38 0.96 -15.00
CA GLU A 75 9.42 0.42 -14.05
C GLU A 75 9.16 1.33 -12.87
N GLY A 76 9.90 2.42 -12.75
CA GLY A 76 9.82 3.31 -11.59
C GLY A 76 10.23 2.59 -10.31
N SER A 77 9.66 3.00 -9.20
CA SER A 77 9.93 2.38 -7.89
C SER A 77 8.61 2.03 -7.22
N PRO A 78 8.10 0.80 -7.44
CA PRO A 78 6.94 0.32 -6.70
C PRO A 78 7.30 0.07 -5.24
N LEU A 79 6.30 0.03 -4.38
CA LEU A 79 6.45 -0.38 -3.00
C LEU A 79 5.98 -1.82 -2.86
N VAL A 80 6.87 -2.70 -2.41
CA VAL A 80 6.55 -4.12 -2.22
C VAL A 80 6.82 -4.50 -0.77
N ILE A 81 5.76 -4.79 -0.05
CA ILE A 81 5.83 -5.32 1.32
C ILE A 81 5.53 -6.81 1.22
N GLY A 82 6.45 -7.64 1.69
CA GLY A 82 6.33 -9.09 1.61
C GLY A 82 5.30 -9.67 2.57
N ASP A 83 5.33 -10.98 2.72
CA ASP A 83 4.43 -11.70 3.62
C ASP A 83 4.94 -11.64 5.06
N TYR A 84 4.03 -11.65 6.02
CA TYR A 84 4.35 -11.68 7.46
C TYR A 84 5.24 -10.52 7.91
N VAL A 85 5.06 -9.36 7.30
CA VAL A 85 5.82 -8.15 7.64
C VAL A 85 5.00 -7.28 8.56
N THR A 86 5.62 -6.80 9.62
CA THR A 86 5.05 -5.75 10.46
C THR A 86 5.70 -4.42 10.11
N VAL A 87 4.90 -3.51 9.56
CA VAL A 87 5.31 -2.12 9.39
C VAL A 87 4.79 -1.36 10.59
N GLY A 88 5.68 -0.95 11.46
CA GLY A 88 5.31 -0.30 12.71
C GLY A 88 4.67 1.06 12.54
N HIS A 89 4.44 1.75 13.65
CA HIS A 89 3.77 3.04 13.63
C HIS A 89 4.66 4.15 13.04
N SER A 90 4.04 5.10 12.34
CA SER A 90 4.71 6.30 11.85
C SER A 90 5.93 6.01 10.96
N VAL A 91 5.89 4.92 10.20
CA VAL A 91 6.94 4.58 9.25
C VAL A 91 6.63 5.26 7.92
N ILE A 92 7.67 5.71 7.24
CA ILE A 92 7.54 6.25 5.89
C ILE A 92 8.29 5.33 4.93
N LEU A 93 7.56 4.77 3.97
CA LEU A 93 8.11 3.89 2.94
C LEU A 93 7.87 4.53 1.58
N HIS A 94 8.92 4.62 0.78
CA HIS A 94 8.81 5.19 -0.55
C HIS A 94 9.59 4.33 -1.55
N GLY A 95 8.86 3.66 -2.45
CA GLY A 95 9.44 2.92 -3.55
C GLY A 95 10.54 1.96 -3.14
N CYS A 96 10.23 0.99 -2.30
CA CYS A 96 11.23 0.03 -1.80
C CYS A 96 10.61 -1.36 -1.65
N ARG A 97 11.45 -2.32 -1.29
CA ARG A 97 11.03 -3.69 -0.97
C ARG A 97 11.42 -4.05 0.45
N ILE A 98 10.49 -4.68 1.12
CA ILE A 98 10.72 -5.18 2.47
C ILE A 98 10.34 -6.64 2.54
#